data_dd38f28b49fe492509a99c3d1b638027
#
_entry.id   dd38f28b49fe492509a99c3d1b638027
#
_cell.length_a   1.000
_cell.length_b   1.000
_cell.length_c   1.000
_cell.angle_alpha   90.00
_cell.angle_beta   90.00
_cell.angle_gamma   90.00
#
_symmetry.space_group_name_H-M   'P 1'
#
loop_
_entity.id
_entity.type
_entity.pdbx_description
1 polymer ?
#
loop_
_entity_poly.entity_id
_entity_poly.type
_entity_poly.pdbx_seq_one_letter_code
_entity_poly.pdbx_strand_id
1 'polypeptide(L)'
;MASDLPETVLFDLDGTLVDNFEAIHRCYDDVMSMMGLPSVTLEEIRRAVGGSVNVTVVKLAGEANGPTATRLFREHFPSVMFHGLRVYPGCEEILKALRARGVRTA
;
A
#
# COMPACT_ATOMS: atom_id res chain seq x y z
N MET A 1 39.44 4.99 -2.18
CA MET A 1 38.49 5.45 -3.18
C MET A 1 37.15 5.78 -2.53
N ALA A 2 36.61 6.93 -2.81
CA ALA A 2 35.33 7.31 -2.27
C ALA A 2 34.26 6.34 -2.74
N SER A 3 33.34 5.98 -1.86
CA SER A 3 32.21 5.18 -2.20
C SER A 3 31.19 6.02 -2.98
N ASP A 4 30.65 5.49 -4.06
CA ASP A 4 29.56 6.11 -4.80
C ASP A 4 28.19 5.84 -4.16
N LEU A 5 28.17 5.18 -3.01
CA LEU A 5 26.96 4.89 -2.29
C LEU A 5 26.42 6.14 -1.59
N PRO A 6 25.12 6.35 -1.57
CA PRO A 6 24.51 7.44 -0.79
C PRO A 6 24.66 7.17 0.71
N GLU A 7 24.54 8.23 1.51
CA GLU A 7 24.53 8.10 2.97
C GLU A 7 23.23 7.46 3.47
N THR A 8 22.14 7.74 2.81
CA THR A 8 20.79 7.26 3.18
C THR A 8 20.00 6.91 1.94
N VAL A 9 19.26 5.82 2.01
CA VAL A 9 18.28 5.43 1.00
C VAL A 9 16.90 5.40 1.64
N LEU A 10 15.96 6.11 1.03
CA LEU A 10 14.56 6.11 1.43
C LEU A 10 13.79 5.16 0.54
N PHE A 11 13.06 4.24 1.15
CA PHE A 11 12.22 3.28 0.44
C PHE A 11 10.75 3.60 0.65
N ASP A 12 9.98 3.50 -0.41
CA ASP A 12 8.54 3.37 -0.29
C ASP A 12 8.22 1.95 0.18
N LEU A 13 7.10 1.77 0.86
CA LEU A 13 6.71 0.48 1.42
C LEU A 13 5.78 -0.28 0.48
N ASP A 14 4.59 0.27 0.25
CA ASP A 14 3.51 -0.39 -0.48
C ASP A 14 3.84 -0.48 -1.98
N GLY A 15 3.90 -1.70 -2.50
CA GLY A 15 4.23 -1.93 -3.91
C GLY A 15 5.72 -1.79 -4.22
N THR A 16 6.57 -1.51 -3.23
CA THR A 16 8.03 -1.40 -3.38
C THR A 16 8.76 -2.48 -2.60
N LEU A 17 8.62 -2.49 -1.28
CA LEU A 17 9.23 -3.51 -0.42
C LEU A 17 8.27 -4.67 -0.17
N VAL A 18 6.99 -4.39 -0.08
CA VAL A 18 5.96 -5.40 0.18
C VAL A 18 4.88 -5.36 -0.89
N ASP A 19 4.37 -6.54 -1.21
CA ASP A 19 3.16 -6.71 -2.01
C ASP A 19 1.99 -6.88 -1.04
N ASN A 20 1.19 -5.84 -0.90
CA ASN A 20 0.02 -5.80 -0.03
C ASN A 20 -1.27 -5.52 -0.79
N PHE A 21 -1.27 -5.70 -2.12
CA PHE A 21 -2.44 -5.42 -2.94
C PHE A 21 -3.65 -6.29 -2.60
N GLU A 22 -3.43 -7.54 -2.15
CA GLU A 22 -4.54 -8.39 -1.70
C GLU A 22 -5.24 -7.80 -0.48
N ALA A 23 -4.48 -7.32 0.51
CA ALA A 23 -5.04 -6.68 1.70
C ALA A 23 -5.76 -5.37 1.35
N ILE A 24 -5.17 -4.56 0.50
CA ILE A 24 -5.76 -3.31 0.04
C ILE A 24 -7.06 -3.58 -0.73
N HIS A 25 -7.04 -4.52 -1.65
CA HIS A 25 -8.23 -4.93 -2.40
C HIS A 25 -9.33 -5.40 -1.47
N ARG A 26 -9.00 -6.28 -0.53
CA ARG A 26 -9.97 -6.79 0.43
C ARG A 26 -10.59 -5.68 1.24
N CYS A 27 -9.78 -4.74 1.72
CA CYS A 27 -10.29 -3.63 2.51
C CYS A 27 -11.24 -2.74 1.71
N TYR A 28 -10.88 -2.36 0.49
CA TYR A 28 -11.76 -1.56 -0.35
C TYR A 28 -13.04 -2.32 -0.71
N ASP A 29 -12.92 -3.59 -1.03
CA ASP A 29 -14.08 -4.41 -1.37
C ASP A 29 -15.04 -4.55 -0.18
N ASP A 30 -14.51 -4.78 1.01
CA ASP A 30 -15.29 -4.81 2.24
C ASP A 30 -15.98 -3.46 2.50
N VAL A 31 -15.26 -2.35 2.30
CA VAL A 31 -15.83 -1.00 2.46
C VAL A 31 -16.97 -0.77 1.44
N MET A 32 -16.77 -1.15 0.19
CA MET A 32 -17.85 -1.05 -0.81
C MET A 32 -19.07 -1.85 -0.37
N SER A 33 -18.86 -3.06 0.13
CA SER A 33 -19.94 -3.90 0.66
C SER A 33 -20.67 -3.25 1.84
N MET A 34 -19.93 -2.67 2.80
CA MET A 34 -20.51 -1.96 3.94
C MET A 34 -21.37 -0.77 3.50
N MET A 35 -21.06 -0.17 2.37
CA MET A 35 -21.80 0.98 1.84
C MET A 35 -22.89 0.58 0.82
N GLY A 36 -23.06 -0.70 0.57
CA GLY A 36 -24.02 -1.17 -0.43
C GLY A 36 -23.61 -0.85 -1.87
N LEU A 37 -22.34 -0.63 -2.12
CA LEU A 37 -21.79 -0.32 -3.44
C LEU A 37 -21.30 -1.60 -4.15
N PRO A 38 -21.15 -1.56 -5.50
CA PRO A 38 -20.63 -2.70 -6.23
C PRO A 38 -19.23 -3.11 -5.79
N SER A 39 -18.93 -4.40 -5.89
CA SER A 39 -17.61 -4.96 -5.63
C SER A 39 -16.57 -4.38 -6.59
N VAL A 40 -15.34 -4.27 -6.13
CA VAL A 40 -14.21 -3.79 -6.92
C VAL A 40 -13.23 -4.92 -7.18
N THR A 41 -12.68 -4.97 -8.39
CA THR A 41 -11.70 -5.99 -8.76
C THR A 41 -10.29 -5.58 -8.33
N LEU A 42 -9.40 -6.56 -8.23
CA LEU A 42 -7.99 -6.28 -7.95
C LEU A 42 -7.37 -5.36 -9.01
N GLU A 43 -7.75 -5.52 -10.27
CA GLU A 43 -7.27 -4.68 -11.35
C GLU A 43 -7.73 -3.23 -11.22
N GLU A 44 -8.99 -3.02 -10.83
CA GLU A 44 -9.50 -1.67 -10.54
C GLU A 44 -8.73 -1.02 -9.39
N ILE A 45 -8.41 -1.79 -8.36
CA ILE A 45 -7.58 -1.32 -7.25
C ILE A 45 -6.18 -0.94 -7.72
N ARG A 46 -5.54 -1.78 -8.51
CA ARG A 46 -4.20 -1.48 -9.05
C ARG A 46 -4.15 -0.18 -9.83
N ARG A 47 -5.21 0.14 -10.57
CA ARG A 47 -5.31 1.39 -11.33
C ARG A 47 -5.63 2.59 -10.44
N ALA A 48 -6.40 2.39 -9.39
CA ALA A 48 -6.88 3.48 -8.53
C ALA A 48 -5.89 3.86 -7.43
N VAL A 49 -5.14 2.90 -6.90
CA VAL A 49 -4.20 3.11 -5.80
C VAL A 49 -3.04 3.99 -6.24
N GLY A 50 -2.78 5.00 -5.46
CA GLY A 50 -1.73 5.99 -5.67
C GLY A 50 -2.13 7.28 -4.98
N GLY A 51 -1.27 7.81 -4.13
CA GLY A 51 -1.60 8.93 -3.29
C GLY A 51 -2.36 8.52 -2.04
N SER A 52 -3.20 9.38 -1.52
CA SER A 52 -3.92 9.14 -0.27
C SER A 52 -5.16 8.26 -0.45
N VAL A 53 -5.64 7.69 0.66
CA VAL A 53 -6.89 6.93 0.68
C VAL A 53 -8.06 7.77 0.17
N ASN A 54 -8.11 9.05 0.53
CA ASN A 54 -9.16 9.97 0.07
C ASN A 54 -9.28 10.02 -1.46
N VAL A 55 -8.15 10.09 -2.14
CA VAL A 55 -8.11 10.14 -3.61
C VAL A 55 -8.57 8.81 -4.20
N THR A 56 -8.11 7.71 -3.65
CA THR A 56 -8.47 6.38 -4.13
C THR A 56 -9.96 6.09 -3.96
N VAL A 57 -10.53 6.41 -2.81
CA VAL A 57 -11.96 6.16 -2.58
C VAL A 57 -12.86 6.98 -3.49
N VAL A 58 -12.47 8.21 -3.83
CA VAL A 58 -13.22 9.02 -4.80
C VAL A 58 -13.22 8.37 -6.18
N LYS A 59 -12.09 7.84 -6.61
CA LYS A 59 -11.99 7.11 -7.89
C LYS A 59 -12.89 5.86 -7.91
N LEU A 60 -13.00 5.16 -6.79
CA LEU A 60 -13.77 3.91 -6.70
C LEU A 60 -15.25 4.12 -6.41
N ALA A 61 -15.59 5.08 -5.58
CA ALA A 61 -16.93 5.23 -5.01
C ALA A 61 -17.61 6.56 -5.35
N GLY A 62 -16.89 7.49 -5.97
CA GLY A 62 -17.38 8.84 -6.26
C GLY A 62 -17.17 9.82 -5.11
N GLU A 63 -17.25 11.10 -5.42
CA GLU A 63 -16.98 12.18 -4.45
C GLU A 63 -17.94 12.16 -3.25
N ALA A 64 -19.22 11.91 -3.50
CA ALA A 64 -20.23 11.93 -2.44
C ALA A 64 -19.96 10.87 -1.37
N ASN A 65 -19.37 9.74 -1.74
CA ASN A 65 -19.06 8.64 -0.84
C ASN A 65 -17.65 8.75 -0.22
N GLY A 66 -16.84 9.70 -0.69
CA GLY A 66 -15.44 9.81 -0.31
C GLY A 66 -15.18 9.89 1.20
N PRO A 67 -15.80 10.82 1.94
CA PRO A 67 -15.57 10.94 3.37
C PRO A 67 -15.92 9.69 4.17
N THR A 68 -17.07 9.10 3.89
CA THR A 68 -17.53 7.87 4.58
C THR A 68 -16.64 6.68 4.24
N ALA A 69 -16.32 6.49 2.96
CA ALA A 69 -15.45 5.40 2.53
C ALA A 69 -14.05 5.53 3.10
N THR A 70 -13.52 6.75 3.17
CA THR A 70 -12.19 7.00 3.78
C THR A 70 -12.18 6.61 5.25
N ARG A 71 -13.18 7.01 5.99
CA ARG A 71 -13.31 6.67 7.41
C ARG A 71 -13.41 5.16 7.61
N LEU A 72 -14.28 4.51 6.85
CA LEU A 72 -14.47 3.06 6.93
C LEU A 72 -13.20 2.30 6.57
N PHE A 73 -12.47 2.74 5.54
CA PHE A 73 -11.20 2.13 5.17
C PHE A 73 -10.19 2.21 6.32
N ARG A 74 -10.02 3.39 6.89
CA ARG A 74 -9.05 3.60 7.98
C ARG A 74 -9.40 2.81 9.23
N GLU A 75 -10.67 2.66 9.53
CA GLU A 75 -11.13 1.86 10.66
C GLU A 75 -10.96 0.36 10.42
N HIS A 76 -11.16 -0.09 9.19
CA HIS A 76 -11.17 -1.51 8.84
C HIS A 76 -9.80 -2.08 8.46
N PHE A 77 -8.95 -1.28 7.83
CA PHE A 77 -7.66 -1.74 7.30
C PHE A 77 -6.79 -2.48 8.33
N PRO A 78 -6.67 -2.03 9.59
CA PRO A 78 -5.86 -2.75 10.58
C PRO A 78 -6.26 -4.22 10.77
N SER A 79 -7.52 -4.57 10.53
CA SER A 79 -8.01 -5.95 10.69
C SER A 79 -7.66 -6.85 9.50
N VAL A 80 -7.29 -6.30 8.35
CA VAL A 80 -7.01 -7.05 7.11
C VAL A 80 -5.61 -6.81 6.56
N MET A 81 -4.85 -5.89 7.14
CA MET A 81 -3.60 -5.38 6.56
C MET A 81 -2.51 -6.43 6.32
N PHE A 82 -2.56 -7.54 7.02
CA PHE A 82 -1.60 -8.63 6.84
C PHE A 82 -2.10 -9.76 5.92
N HIS A 83 -3.30 -9.62 5.40
CA HIS A 83 -3.89 -10.62 4.52
C HIS A 83 -3.13 -10.68 3.19
N GLY A 84 -2.51 -11.83 2.89
CA GLY A 84 -1.75 -12.03 1.66
C GLY A 84 -0.49 -11.16 1.54
N LEU A 85 -0.03 -10.58 2.64
CA LEU A 85 1.17 -9.73 2.63
C LEU A 85 2.41 -10.55 2.29
N ARG A 86 3.20 -10.05 1.33
CA ARG A 86 4.47 -10.67 0.91
C ARG A 86 5.54 -9.61 0.75
N VAL A 87 6.77 -9.98 1.11
CA VAL A 87 7.95 -9.16 0.80
C VAL A 87 8.40 -9.51 -0.61
N TYR A 88 8.68 -8.49 -1.44
CA TYR A 88 9.19 -8.75 -2.78
C TYR A 88 10.57 -9.44 -2.72
N PRO A 89 10.84 -10.38 -3.64
CA PRO A 89 12.14 -11.04 -3.73
C PRO A 89 13.28 -10.04 -3.86
N GLY A 90 14.34 -10.26 -3.11
CA GLY A 90 15.54 -9.42 -3.15
C GLY A 90 15.52 -8.21 -2.21
N CYS A 91 14.36 -7.82 -1.67
CA CYS A 91 14.26 -6.64 -0.79
C CYS A 91 15.04 -6.83 0.51
N GLU A 92 14.91 -7.98 1.15
CA GLU A 92 15.61 -8.27 2.39
C GLU A 92 17.13 -8.26 2.17
N GLU A 93 17.60 -8.86 1.09
CA GLU A 93 19.02 -8.90 0.73
C GLU A 93 19.57 -7.52 0.46
N ILE A 94 18.83 -6.65 -0.23
CA ILE A 94 19.25 -5.27 -0.50
C ILE A 94 19.36 -4.49 0.80
N LEU A 95 18.38 -4.60 1.68
CA LEU A 95 18.40 -3.90 2.97
C LEU A 95 19.58 -4.34 3.82
N LYS A 96 19.86 -5.63 3.87
CA LYS A 96 21.02 -6.18 4.59
C LYS A 96 22.35 -5.72 3.97
N ALA A 97 22.44 -5.70 2.65
CA ALA A 97 23.64 -5.28 1.95
C ALA A 97 23.94 -3.78 2.19
N LEU A 98 22.93 -2.94 2.16
CA LEU A 98 23.07 -1.51 2.45
C LEU A 98 23.52 -1.28 3.89
N ARG A 99 22.89 -1.99 4.83
CA ARG A 99 23.27 -1.92 6.25
C ARG A 99 24.71 -2.35 6.48
N ALA A 100 25.14 -3.44 5.83
CA ALA A 100 26.52 -3.93 5.95
C ALA A 100 27.55 -2.92 5.42
N ARG A 101 27.15 -2.04 4.49
CA ARG A 101 27.99 -0.99 3.93
C ARG A 101 27.86 0.36 4.64
N GLY A 102 27.16 0.38 5.77
CA GLY A 102 26.99 1.60 6.56
C GLY A 102 25.99 2.61 5.98
N VAL A 103 25.17 2.20 4.99
CA VAL A 103 24.13 3.05 4.43
C VAL A 103 22.88 2.98 5.32
N ARG A 104 22.37 4.13 5.71
CA ARG A 104 21.12 4.21 6.47
C ARG A 104 19.92 3.99 5.55
N THR A 105 18.92 3.30 6.06
CA THR A 105 17.68 3.03 5.33
C THR A 105 16.47 3.54 6.13
N ALA A 106 15.48 4.02 5.43
CA ALA A 106 14.22 4.45 6.02
C ALA A 106 13.05 4.17 5.06
#